data_ad400ac1dcaa2c0b742f0ce610042680
#
_entry.id   ad400ac1dcaa2c0b742f0ce610042680
#
_cell.length_a   1.000
_cell.length_b   1.000
_cell.length_c   1.000
_cell.angle_alpha   90.00
_cell.angle_beta   90.00
_cell.angle_gamma   90.00
#
_symmetry.space_group_name_H-M   'P 1'
#
loop_
_entity.id
_entity.type
_entity.pdbx_description
1 polymer ?
#
loop_
_entity_poly.entity_id
_entity_poly.type
_entity_poly.pdbx_seq_one_letter_code
_entity_poly.pdbx_strand_id
1 'polypeptide(L)'
;MRRLRQLAQRTPPGRERYVDLLRALAITMVVLGHWGVTAVGYDDGRPAGHSALADLRWAWPLTWVAQVMPVFFLVGGYANAASLAARRRRGGSAAGWLVDRSARLVRPTTVLLLVLAAGAGIATLRGADPAQVRTVVWFATIPLWFLVAYVAVVALTPPMYALHRRFGLAVPVALVVLVALGDLGRLLGPAALADGNYLFGWLAVHQLGFAWYDAARAATRRTGADAAEAAEAGATPDAARAGAAASTTAGAGPRGLFRRGLPLSGRAGALLLGGGLVALVLLTAVGPYPVAMLHIPGERLDNAAPPSLALMAAAATQLGLILLLRRPAGRRLRRSGPWQAVLAVNAVVLTLFLWHLTAAVLLVGLLDALGVLPTPPVGSAAWWAWRVPWLLALAAVLAVLVAVFGPVEARTRRPPATGPAGTGRRRLRAGLAVAGYAGVLVGLLLNSLAPKTAPEPLGLPAPALVAYLAGAGLLRLLRSGRVGRRRPG
;
A
#
# COMPACT_ATOMS: atom_id res chain seq x y z
N MET A 1 12.75 5.03 -23.30
CA MET A 1 13.03 3.62 -23.63
C MET A 1 14.45 3.17 -23.26
N ARG A 2 15.55 3.83 -23.71
CA ARG A 2 16.96 3.43 -23.41
C ARG A 2 17.25 3.30 -21.91
N ARG A 3 16.82 4.27 -21.08
CA ARG A 3 17.04 4.24 -19.61
C ARG A 3 16.36 3.07 -18.91
N LEU A 4 15.15 2.69 -19.32
CA LEU A 4 14.43 1.54 -18.75
C LEU A 4 15.11 0.21 -19.11
N ARG A 5 15.62 0.07 -20.34
CA ARG A 5 16.42 -1.10 -20.75
C ARG A 5 17.69 -1.24 -19.90
N GLN A 6 18.42 -0.15 -19.67
CA GLN A 6 19.59 -0.15 -18.81
C GLN A 6 19.26 -0.51 -17.34
N LEU A 7 18.16 0.00 -16.79
CA LEU A 7 17.70 -0.37 -15.45
C LEU A 7 17.30 -1.84 -15.35
N ALA A 8 16.67 -2.38 -16.40
CA ALA A 8 16.29 -3.80 -16.46
C ALA A 8 17.52 -4.71 -16.49
N GLN A 9 18.55 -4.34 -17.25
CA GLN A 9 19.82 -5.08 -17.34
C GLN A 9 20.63 -5.01 -16.03
N ARG A 10 20.58 -3.88 -15.31
CA ARG A 10 21.26 -3.66 -14.03
C ARG A 10 20.49 -4.17 -12.82
N THR A 11 19.43 -4.97 -13.02
CA THR A 11 18.65 -5.52 -11.91
C THR A 11 19.50 -6.49 -11.09
N PRO A 12 19.71 -6.28 -9.77
CA PRO A 12 20.48 -7.19 -8.94
C PRO A 12 19.92 -8.62 -8.96
N PRO A 13 20.75 -9.67 -8.97
CA PRO A 13 20.31 -11.07 -9.03
C PRO A 13 19.34 -11.47 -7.91
N GLY A 14 19.49 -10.89 -6.71
CA GLY A 14 18.64 -11.16 -5.55
C GLY A 14 17.36 -10.34 -5.47
N ARG A 15 16.99 -9.59 -6.51
CA ARG A 15 15.73 -8.82 -6.52
C ARG A 15 14.55 -9.71 -6.86
N GLU A 16 13.59 -9.82 -5.96
CA GLU A 16 12.36 -10.58 -6.17
C GLU A 16 11.42 -9.78 -7.13
N ARG A 17 11.52 -10.06 -8.43
CA ARG A 17 10.76 -9.37 -9.48
C ARG A 17 9.25 -9.54 -9.33
N TYR A 18 8.82 -10.66 -8.73
CA TYR A 18 7.41 -10.95 -8.53
C TYR A 18 6.75 -10.01 -7.52
N VAL A 19 7.47 -9.60 -6.47
CA VAL A 19 7.02 -8.59 -5.51
C VAL A 19 6.79 -7.23 -6.20
N ASP A 20 7.67 -6.86 -7.14
CA ASP A 20 7.51 -5.63 -7.92
C ASP A 20 6.33 -5.73 -8.91
N LEU A 21 6.07 -6.89 -9.50
CA LEU A 21 4.89 -7.13 -10.33
C LEU A 21 3.60 -6.96 -9.53
N LEU A 22 3.51 -7.60 -8.35
CA LEU A 22 2.33 -7.50 -7.50
C LEU A 22 2.03 -6.05 -7.10
N ARG A 23 3.07 -5.25 -6.82
CA ARG A 23 2.89 -3.82 -6.52
C ARG A 23 2.37 -3.06 -7.73
N ALA A 24 2.90 -3.32 -8.93
CA ALA A 24 2.45 -2.68 -10.15
C ALA A 24 1.00 -3.06 -10.49
N LEU A 25 0.63 -4.33 -10.36
CA LEU A 25 -0.76 -4.79 -10.57
C LEU A 25 -1.72 -4.17 -9.55
N ALA A 26 -1.32 -4.14 -8.28
CA ALA A 26 -2.14 -3.59 -7.21
C ALA A 26 -2.44 -2.10 -7.44
N ILE A 27 -1.44 -1.27 -7.81
CA ILE A 27 -1.71 0.15 -8.08
C ILE A 27 -2.58 0.35 -9.32
N THR A 28 -2.35 -0.43 -10.38
CA THR A 28 -3.18 -0.37 -11.58
C THR A 28 -4.63 -0.70 -11.25
N MET A 29 -4.87 -1.74 -10.45
CA MET A 29 -6.21 -2.12 -10.01
C MET A 29 -6.87 -1.05 -9.13
N VAL A 30 -6.13 -0.38 -8.23
CA VAL A 30 -6.67 0.75 -7.46
C VAL A 30 -7.16 1.87 -8.37
N VAL A 31 -6.32 2.28 -9.32
CA VAL A 31 -6.66 3.37 -10.26
C VAL A 31 -7.87 3.00 -11.10
N LEU A 32 -7.84 1.83 -11.74
CA LEU A 32 -8.95 1.36 -12.59
C LEU A 32 -10.21 1.06 -11.78
N GLY A 33 -10.07 0.52 -10.57
CA GLY A 33 -11.18 0.25 -9.67
C GLY A 33 -11.92 1.53 -9.28
N HIS A 34 -11.21 2.57 -8.80
CA HIS A 34 -11.83 3.84 -8.46
C HIS A 34 -12.49 4.50 -9.67
N TRP A 35 -11.82 4.53 -10.82
CA TRP A 35 -12.38 5.12 -12.03
C TRP A 35 -13.56 4.32 -12.60
N GLY A 36 -13.52 2.99 -12.47
CA GLY A 36 -14.57 2.09 -12.95
C GLY A 36 -15.87 2.19 -12.17
N VAL A 37 -15.78 2.41 -10.84
CA VAL A 37 -16.96 2.52 -9.96
C VAL A 37 -17.45 3.96 -9.77
N THR A 38 -16.70 4.98 -10.19
CA THR A 38 -17.13 6.37 -10.09
C THR A 38 -18.14 6.69 -11.19
N ALA A 39 -19.33 7.12 -10.78
CA ALA A 39 -20.33 7.77 -11.61
C ALA A 39 -20.37 9.26 -11.30
N VAL A 40 -20.69 10.07 -12.30
CA VAL A 40 -20.81 11.52 -12.18
C VAL A 40 -22.24 11.92 -12.59
N GLY A 41 -22.85 12.76 -11.79
CA GLY A 41 -24.16 13.36 -12.02
C GLY A 41 -24.14 14.81 -11.62
N TYR A 42 -25.31 15.41 -11.50
CA TYR A 42 -25.50 16.76 -10.95
C TYR A 42 -26.32 16.65 -9.66
N ASP A 43 -25.91 17.44 -8.66
CA ASP A 43 -26.63 17.65 -7.40
C ASP A 43 -26.70 19.17 -7.20
N ASP A 44 -27.92 19.72 -7.08
CA ASP A 44 -28.19 21.17 -7.04
C ASP A 44 -27.46 21.97 -8.14
N GLY A 45 -27.47 21.44 -9.38
CA GLY A 45 -26.83 22.08 -10.54
C GLY A 45 -25.31 22.05 -10.55
N ARG A 46 -24.68 21.28 -9.65
CA ARG A 46 -23.22 21.14 -9.56
C ARG A 46 -22.79 19.69 -9.83
N PRO A 47 -21.65 19.46 -10.48
CA PRO A 47 -21.13 18.12 -10.68
C PRO A 47 -20.91 17.41 -9.33
N ALA A 48 -21.49 16.23 -9.17
CA ALA A 48 -21.38 15.38 -8.00
C ALA A 48 -20.91 13.97 -8.39
N GLY A 49 -19.95 13.43 -7.67
CA GLY A 49 -19.47 12.06 -7.84
C GLY A 49 -20.12 11.11 -6.84
N HIS A 50 -20.59 9.97 -7.29
CA HIS A 50 -21.10 8.89 -6.45
C HIS A 50 -20.56 7.53 -6.88
N SER A 51 -20.79 6.51 -6.04
CA SER A 51 -20.38 5.15 -6.37
C SER A 51 -21.47 4.46 -7.20
N ALA A 52 -21.13 4.01 -8.41
CA ALA A 52 -22.01 3.19 -9.24
C ALA A 52 -22.40 1.86 -8.58
N LEU A 53 -21.69 1.43 -7.53
CA LEU A 53 -22.02 0.20 -6.80
C LEU A 53 -23.34 0.31 -6.02
N ALA A 54 -23.84 1.52 -5.74
CA ALA A 54 -25.16 1.72 -5.16
C ALA A 54 -26.26 1.16 -6.09
N ASP A 55 -26.05 1.33 -7.41
CA ASP A 55 -27.02 0.94 -8.44
C ASP A 55 -26.74 -0.46 -9.01
N LEU A 56 -25.48 -0.93 -8.93
CA LEU A 56 -25.00 -2.19 -9.53
C LEU A 56 -24.81 -3.29 -8.45
N ARG A 57 -25.91 -3.75 -7.83
CA ARG A 57 -25.86 -4.78 -6.77
C ARG A 57 -25.20 -6.08 -7.19
N TRP A 58 -25.36 -6.49 -8.44
CA TRP A 58 -24.72 -7.69 -9.00
C TRP A 58 -23.18 -7.60 -8.95
N ALA A 59 -22.60 -6.39 -8.92
CA ALA A 59 -21.17 -6.16 -8.88
C ALA A 59 -20.57 -6.25 -7.45
N TRP A 60 -21.39 -6.36 -6.40
CA TRP A 60 -20.92 -6.42 -5.01
C TRP A 60 -19.91 -7.55 -4.77
N PRO A 61 -20.14 -8.80 -5.20
CA PRO A 61 -19.13 -9.85 -5.05
C PRO A 61 -17.81 -9.55 -5.76
N LEU A 62 -17.82 -8.80 -6.87
CA LEU A 62 -16.62 -8.44 -7.61
C LEU A 62 -15.73 -7.45 -6.86
N THR A 63 -16.28 -6.73 -5.87
CA THR A 63 -15.50 -5.83 -5.01
C THR A 63 -14.39 -6.57 -4.23
N TRP A 64 -14.56 -7.86 -3.93
CA TRP A 64 -13.55 -8.69 -3.29
C TRP A 64 -12.36 -8.98 -4.21
N VAL A 65 -12.60 -9.12 -5.51
CA VAL A 65 -11.53 -9.31 -6.51
C VAL A 65 -10.76 -8.01 -6.72
N ALA A 66 -11.46 -6.88 -6.72
CA ALA A 66 -10.87 -5.55 -6.86
C ALA A 66 -10.13 -5.07 -5.61
N GLN A 67 -10.36 -5.71 -4.45
CA GLN A 67 -9.72 -5.35 -3.19
C GLN A 67 -8.25 -5.78 -3.15
N VAL A 68 -7.37 -4.87 -3.49
CA VAL A 68 -5.92 -5.14 -3.58
C VAL A 68 -5.12 -4.60 -2.39
N MET A 69 -5.79 -4.02 -1.39
CA MET A 69 -5.12 -3.47 -0.22
C MET A 69 -4.31 -4.52 0.56
N PRO A 70 -4.81 -5.76 0.76
CA PRO A 70 -3.99 -6.81 1.37
C PRO A 70 -2.69 -7.08 0.59
N VAL A 71 -2.74 -7.04 -0.76
CA VAL A 71 -1.55 -7.22 -1.59
C VAL A 71 -0.53 -6.11 -1.34
N PHE A 72 -0.95 -4.84 -1.18
CA PHE A 72 -0.06 -3.73 -0.85
C PHE A 72 0.64 -3.91 0.49
N PHE A 73 -0.10 -4.30 1.54
CA PHE A 73 0.48 -4.52 2.87
C PHE A 73 1.40 -5.74 2.89
N LEU A 74 1.05 -6.82 2.21
CA LEU A 74 1.89 -8.00 2.03
C LEU A 74 3.23 -7.66 1.36
N VAL A 75 3.18 -7.01 0.21
CA VAL A 75 4.36 -6.57 -0.56
C VAL A 75 5.15 -5.51 0.21
N GLY A 76 4.45 -4.61 0.94
CA GLY A 76 5.03 -3.65 1.85
C GLY A 76 5.83 -4.32 2.95
N GLY A 77 5.28 -5.35 3.58
CA GLY A 77 5.95 -6.18 4.60
C GLY A 77 7.22 -6.81 4.08
N TYR A 78 7.16 -7.48 2.94
CA TYR A 78 8.34 -8.05 2.28
C TYR A 78 9.44 -7.00 2.05
N ALA A 79 9.10 -5.87 1.45
CA ALA A 79 10.05 -4.80 1.12
C ALA A 79 10.63 -4.12 2.37
N ASN A 80 9.81 -3.97 3.43
CA ASN A 80 10.24 -3.39 4.70
C ASN A 80 11.18 -4.33 5.44
N ALA A 81 10.87 -5.63 5.53
CA ALA A 81 11.78 -6.64 6.09
C ALA A 81 13.12 -6.67 5.35
N ALA A 82 13.09 -6.73 4.02
CA ALA A 82 14.29 -6.76 3.19
C ALA A 82 15.18 -5.53 3.41
N SER A 83 14.59 -4.33 3.38
CA SER A 83 15.34 -3.07 3.54
C SER A 83 15.83 -2.85 4.97
N LEU A 84 15.04 -3.20 6.00
CA LEU A 84 15.43 -3.11 7.41
C LEU A 84 16.55 -4.10 7.73
N ALA A 85 16.43 -5.36 7.28
CA ALA A 85 17.48 -6.36 7.43
C ALA A 85 18.78 -5.95 6.72
N ALA A 86 18.69 -5.43 5.51
CA ALA A 86 19.84 -4.91 4.79
C ALA A 86 20.51 -3.72 5.51
N ARG A 87 19.71 -2.82 6.10
CA ARG A 87 20.22 -1.70 6.92
C ARG A 87 20.96 -2.20 8.16
N ARG A 88 20.35 -3.15 8.88
CA ARG A 88 20.97 -3.74 10.10
C ARG A 88 22.30 -4.44 9.80
N ARG A 89 22.38 -5.20 8.67
CA ARG A 89 23.64 -5.83 8.25
C ARG A 89 24.78 -4.83 8.00
N ARG A 90 24.45 -3.59 7.61
CA ARG A 90 25.41 -2.49 7.43
C ARG A 90 25.63 -1.67 8.70
N GLY A 91 25.27 -2.16 9.88
CA GLY A 91 25.42 -1.45 11.16
C GLY A 91 24.46 -0.26 11.37
N GLY A 92 23.46 -0.07 10.48
CA GLY A 92 22.54 1.05 10.56
C GLY A 92 21.42 0.84 11.57
N SER A 93 20.95 1.95 12.21
CA SER A 93 19.89 1.95 13.21
C SER A 93 18.48 1.87 12.58
N ALA A 94 17.49 1.41 13.38
CA ALA A 94 16.07 1.41 13.01
C ALA A 94 15.54 2.84 12.77
N ALA A 95 15.93 3.82 13.62
CA ALA A 95 15.55 5.22 13.44
C ALA A 95 16.09 5.79 12.11
N GLY A 96 17.33 5.47 11.75
CA GLY A 96 17.88 5.86 10.47
C GLY A 96 17.13 5.22 9.29
N TRP A 97 16.68 3.97 9.44
CA TRP A 97 15.82 3.31 8.45
C TRP A 97 14.48 4.02 8.30
N LEU A 98 13.82 4.39 9.39
CA LEU A 98 12.56 5.15 9.37
C LEU A 98 12.73 6.50 8.64
N VAL A 99 13.77 7.28 8.95
CA VAL A 99 14.05 8.55 8.29
C VAL A 99 14.30 8.38 6.77
N ASP A 100 15.03 7.33 6.37
CA ASP A 100 15.23 7.04 4.95
C ASP A 100 13.93 6.60 4.26
N ARG A 101 13.08 5.85 4.96
CA ARG A 101 11.81 5.34 4.44
C ARG A 101 10.77 6.44 4.27
N SER A 102 10.69 7.39 5.23
CA SER A 102 9.75 8.52 5.18
C SER A 102 9.87 9.35 3.91
N ALA A 103 11.09 9.56 3.43
CA ALA A 103 11.32 10.43 2.28
C ALA A 103 10.63 9.97 0.98
N ARG A 104 10.38 8.67 0.84
CA ARG A 104 9.67 8.11 -0.32
C ARG A 104 8.16 8.33 -0.24
N LEU A 105 7.62 8.41 0.98
CA LEU A 105 6.19 8.60 1.22
C LEU A 105 5.84 10.08 1.35
N VAL A 106 6.57 10.79 2.21
CA VAL A 106 6.25 12.17 2.61
C VAL A 106 6.46 13.16 1.48
N ARG A 107 7.53 13.02 0.67
CA ARG A 107 7.86 14.01 -0.35
C ARG A 107 6.80 14.14 -1.45
N PRO A 108 6.34 13.07 -2.12
CA PRO A 108 5.26 13.19 -3.11
C PRO A 108 3.94 13.63 -2.49
N THR A 109 3.61 13.16 -1.29
CA THR A 109 2.41 13.57 -0.57
C THR A 109 2.42 15.05 -0.19
N THR A 110 3.58 15.59 0.24
CA THR A 110 3.72 17.03 0.50
C THR A 110 3.45 17.85 -0.76
N VAL A 111 3.95 17.41 -1.92
CA VAL A 111 3.69 18.11 -3.19
C VAL A 111 2.21 18.08 -3.53
N LEU A 112 1.53 16.94 -3.41
CA LEU A 112 0.09 16.87 -3.61
C LEU A 112 -0.66 17.85 -2.71
N LEU A 113 -0.43 17.81 -1.39
CA LEU A 113 -1.14 18.67 -0.43
C LEU A 113 -0.90 20.16 -0.69
N LEU A 114 0.35 20.55 -1.03
CA LEU A 114 0.66 21.94 -1.35
C LEU A 114 0.02 22.41 -2.66
N VAL A 115 -0.02 21.56 -3.69
CA VAL A 115 -0.66 21.88 -4.96
C VAL A 115 -2.17 22.00 -4.79
N LEU A 116 -2.81 21.07 -4.06
CA LEU A 116 -4.24 21.15 -3.77
C LEU A 116 -4.58 22.37 -2.93
N ALA A 117 -3.80 22.66 -1.87
CA ALA A 117 -4.01 23.87 -1.05
C ALA A 117 -3.83 25.17 -1.85
N ALA A 118 -2.83 25.23 -2.72
CA ALA A 118 -2.62 26.39 -3.58
C ALA A 118 -3.77 26.58 -4.58
N GLY A 119 -4.22 25.50 -5.24
CA GLY A 119 -5.37 25.54 -6.15
C GLY A 119 -6.66 25.95 -5.44
N ALA A 120 -6.90 25.38 -4.26
CA ALA A 120 -8.04 25.73 -3.40
C ALA A 120 -8.01 27.21 -2.99
N GLY A 121 -6.86 27.69 -2.51
CA GLY A 121 -6.70 29.11 -2.14
C GLY A 121 -6.95 30.05 -3.32
N ILE A 122 -6.45 29.73 -4.51
CA ILE A 122 -6.72 30.51 -5.72
C ILE A 122 -8.22 30.51 -6.05
N ALA A 123 -8.90 29.35 -5.97
CA ALA A 123 -10.33 29.26 -6.22
C ALA A 123 -11.15 30.12 -5.23
N THR A 124 -10.84 30.02 -3.94
CA THR A 124 -11.47 30.83 -2.88
C THR A 124 -11.24 32.31 -3.07
N LEU A 125 -10.02 32.75 -3.44
CA LEU A 125 -9.70 34.16 -3.73
C LEU A 125 -10.46 34.67 -4.97
N ARG A 126 -10.89 33.77 -5.86
CA ARG A 126 -11.74 34.11 -7.03
C ARG A 126 -13.23 34.02 -6.73
N GLY A 127 -13.61 33.85 -5.46
CA GLY A 127 -15.01 33.85 -5.02
C GLY A 127 -15.67 32.45 -4.97
N ALA A 128 -14.92 31.36 -5.14
CA ALA A 128 -15.50 30.04 -4.95
C ALA A 128 -15.86 29.79 -3.48
N ASP A 129 -17.02 29.14 -3.26
CA ASP A 129 -17.49 28.78 -1.92
C ASP A 129 -16.49 27.81 -1.23
N PRO A 130 -15.95 28.17 -0.03
CA PRO A 130 -15.00 27.33 0.68
C PRO A 130 -15.50 25.91 1.02
N ALA A 131 -16.80 25.70 1.22
CA ALA A 131 -17.37 24.38 1.47
C ALA A 131 -17.34 23.51 0.20
N GLN A 132 -17.63 24.09 -0.95
CA GLN A 132 -17.49 23.42 -2.24
C GLN A 132 -16.02 23.09 -2.55
N VAL A 133 -15.13 24.06 -2.34
CA VAL A 133 -13.67 23.84 -2.49
C VAL A 133 -13.21 22.70 -1.62
N ARG A 134 -13.66 22.63 -0.36
CA ARG A 134 -13.39 21.51 0.56
C ARG A 134 -13.90 20.19 0.01
N THR A 135 -15.12 20.11 -0.52
CA THR A 135 -15.70 18.90 -1.10
C THR A 135 -14.84 18.35 -2.24
N VAL A 136 -14.40 19.22 -3.14
CA VAL A 136 -13.54 18.87 -4.28
C VAL A 136 -12.18 18.35 -3.81
N VAL A 137 -11.53 19.07 -2.88
CA VAL A 137 -10.23 18.66 -2.32
C VAL A 137 -10.36 17.39 -1.48
N TRP A 138 -11.46 17.23 -0.73
CA TRP A 138 -11.74 16.01 0.01
C TRP A 138 -11.77 14.80 -0.94
N PHE A 139 -12.47 14.88 -2.06
CA PHE A 139 -12.51 13.82 -3.06
C PHE A 139 -11.10 13.51 -3.62
N ALA A 140 -10.32 14.52 -3.95
CA ALA A 140 -8.93 14.35 -4.40
C ALA A 140 -8.03 13.72 -3.33
N THR A 141 -8.35 13.88 -2.04
CA THR A 141 -7.57 13.36 -0.91
C THR A 141 -8.08 12.04 -0.34
N ILE A 142 -9.19 11.47 -0.85
CA ILE A 142 -9.66 10.14 -0.43
C ILE A 142 -8.53 9.09 -0.36
N PRO A 143 -7.58 9.00 -1.32
CA PRO A 143 -6.52 7.99 -1.23
C PRO A 143 -5.64 8.11 0.02
N LEU A 144 -5.62 9.26 0.69
CA LEU A 144 -4.74 9.49 1.85
C LEU A 144 -5.10 8.64 3.07
N TRP A 145 -6.35 8.14 3.19
CA TRP A 145 -6.74 7.23 4.27
C TRP A 145 -5.85 5.96 4.29
N PHE A 146 -5.55 5.41 3.10
CA PHE A 146 -4.59 4.30 3.00
C PHE A 146 -3.21 4.70 3.49
N LEU A 147 -2.78 5.92 3.16
CA LEU A 147 -1.47 6.42 3.58
C LEU A 147 -1.39 6.57 5.11
N VAL A 148 -2.50 6.92 5.80
CA VAL A 148 -2.61 6.87 7.27
C VAL A 148 -2.21 5.49 7.78
N ALA A 149 -2.92 4.45 7.32
CA ALA A 149 -2.64 3.07 7.74
C ALA A 149 -1.22 2.62 7.36
N TYR A 150 -0.76 2.94 6.15
CA TYR A 150 0.55 2.53 5.68
C TYR A 150 1.70 3.22 6.42
N VAL A 151 1.59 4.51 6.74
CA VAL A 151 2.57 5.27 7.54
C VAL A 151 2.66 4.70 8.96
N ALA A 152 1.51 4.39 9.58
CA ALA A 152 1.46 3.75 10.91
C ALA A 152 2.17 2.38 10.89
N VAL A 153 1.85 1.52 9.91
CA VAL A 153 2.47 0.20 9.75
C VAL A 153 3.97 0.30 9.47
N VAL A 154 4.41 1.28 8.66
CA VAL A 154 5.85 1.53 8.44
C VAL A 154 6.54 1.99 9.72
N ALA A 155 5.93 2.89 10.51
CA ALA A 155 6.49 3.32 11.78
C ALA A 155 6.65 2.15 12.76
N LEU A 156 5.70 1.24 12.79
CA LEU A 156 5.69 0.04 13.63
C LEU A 156 6.54 -1.12 13.07
N THR A 157 7.06 -1.02 11.85
CA THR A 157 7.87 -2.11 11.24
C THR A 157 9.04 -2.58 12.12
N PRO A 158 9.87 -1.72 12.76
CA PRO A 158 10.99 -2.19 13.55
C PRO A 158 10.61 -3.06 14.77
N PRO A 159 9.64 -2.67 15.64
CA PRO A 159 9.17 -3.52 16.75
C PRO A 159 8.42 -4.76 16.24
N MET A 160 7.57 -4.62 15.21
CA MET A 160 6.82 -5.74 14.65
C MET A 160 7.73 -6.79 13.99
N TYR A 161 8.83 -6.37 13.35
CA TYR A 161 9.82 -7.31 12.83
C TYR A 161 10.63 -7.98 13.94
N ALA A 162 10.82 -7.33 15.09
CA ALA A 162 11.42 -7.96 16.28
C ALA A 162 10.49 -9.04 16.87
N LEU A 163 9.18 -8.76 16.99
CA LEU A 163 8.16 -9.73 17.41
C LEU A 163 8.09 -10.92 16.44
N HIS A 164 8.08 -10.65 15.13
CA HIS A 164 8.12 -11.71 14.11
C HIS A 164 9.33 -12.62 14.27
N ARG A 165 10.50 -12.05 14.53
CA ARG A 165 11.72 -12.85 14.75
C ARG A 165 11.67 -13.69 16.01
N ARG A 166 10.90 -13.30 17.02
CA ARG A 166 10.74 -14.04 18.28
C ARG A 166 9.65 -15.10 18.18
N PHE A 167 8.49 -14.74 17.64
CA PHE A 167 7.27 -15.55 17.70
C PHE A 167 6.79 -16.08 16.33
N GLY A 168 7.42 -15.71 15.23
CA GLY A 168 7.09 -16.20 13.90
C GLY A 168 5.66 -15.91 13.46
N LEU A 169 4.97 -16.95 12.96
CA LEU A 169 3.58 -16.87 12.49
C LEU A 169 2.55 -16.73 13.61
N ALA A 170 2.92 -16.92 14.87
CA ALA A 170 2.01 -16.64 15.99
C ALA A 170 1.61 -15.15 16.03
N VAL A 171 2.47 -14.22 15.56
CA VAL A 171 2.15 -12.79 15.54
C VAL A 171 0.98 -12.45 14.61
N PRO A 172 0.99 -12.80 13.31
CA PRO A 172 -0.16 -12.54 12.46
C PRO A 172 -1.42 -13.27 12.90
N VAL A 173 -1.33 -14.49 13.47
CA VAL A 173 -2.48 -15.20 14.04
C VAL A 173 -3.09 -14.44 15.20
N ALA A 174 -2.27 -13.98 16.15
CA ALA A 174 -2.76 -13.15 17.27
C ALA A 174 -3.43 -11.84 16.79
N LEU A 175 -2.89 -11.20 15.75
CA LEU A 175 -3.50 -10.01 15.17
C LEU A 175 -4.85 -10.31 14.50
N VAL A 176 -4.99 -11.46 13.82
CA VAL A 176 -6.28 -11.88 13.25
C VAL A 176 -7.31 -12.18 14.36
N VAL A 177 -6.87 -12.79 15.47
CA VAL A 177 -7.75 -12.99 16.65
C VAL A 177 -8.20 -11.64 17.20
N LEU A 178 -7.32 -10.65 17.30
CA LEU A 178 -7.69 -9.29 17.72
C LEU A 178 -8.70 -8.65 16.76
N VAL A 179 -8.57 -8.87 15.44
CA VAL A 179 -9.58 -8.43 14.46
C VAL A 179 -10.93 -9.09 14.72
N ALA A 180 -10.96 -10.41 14.97
CA ALA A 180 -12.20 -11.13 15.28
C ALA A 180 -12.85 -10.63 16.56
N LEU A 181 -12.06 -10.33 17.60
CA LEU A 181 -12.56 -9.74 18.85
C LEU A 181 -13.11 -8.31 18.63
N GLY A 182 -12.48 -7.51 17.79
CA GLY A 182 -12.99 -6.20 17.40
C GLY A 182 -14.33 -6.31 16.65
N ASP A 183 -14.46 -7.26 15.72
CA ASP A 183 -15.72 -7.50 15.02
C ASP A 183 -16.82 -8.00 15.97
N LEU A 184 -16.48 -8.87 16.92
CA LEU A 184 -17.39 -9.30 17.97
C LEU A 184 -17.89 -8.10 18.81
N GLY A 185 -17.02 -7.14 19.13
CA GLY A 185 -17.39 -5.90 19.79
C GLY A 185 -18.39 -5.07 18.96
N ARG A 186 -18.27 -5.06 17.62
CA ARG A 186 -19.26 -4.38 16.74
C ARG A 186 -20.63 -5.06 16.74
N LEU A 187 -20.66 -6.36 16.93
CA LEU A 187 -21.91 -7.14 16.94
C LEU A 187 -22.61 -7.13 18.29
N LEU A 188 -21.85 -7.24 19.37
CA LEU A 188 -22.37 -7.42 20.76
C LEU A 188 -22.18 -6.17 21.63
N GLY A 189 -21.31 -5.21 21.21
CA GLY A 189 -20.84 -4.06 22.00
C GLY A 189 -19.69 -4.43 22.95
N PRO A 190 -18.80 -3.49 23.31
CA PRO A 190 -18.75 -2.10 22.84
C PRO A 190 -18.07 -1.96 21.46
N ALA A 191 -18.69 -1.25 20.55
CA ALA A 191 -18.23 -1.09 19.15
C ALA A 191 -16.82 -0.47 19.02
N ALA A 192 -16.39 0.34 20.00
CA ALA A 192 -15.06 0.97 20.02
C ALA A 192 -13.89 -0.04 20.02
N LEU A 193 -14.13 -1.30 20.39
CA LEU A 193 -13.10 -2.36 20.28
C LEU A 193 -12.64 -2.57 18.82
N ALA A 194 -13.49 -2.27 17.86
CA ALA A 194 -13.19 -2.41 16.44
C ALA A 194 -12.25 -1.33 15.90
N ASP A 195 -12.08 -0.21 16.57
CA ASP A 195 -11.16 0.86 16.13
C ASP A 195 -9.73 0.34 15.99
N GLY A 196 -9.34 -0.63 16.83
CA GLY A 196 -8.07 -1.33 16.72
C GLY A 196 -7.89 -2.09 15.41
N ASN A 197 -8.97 -2.52 14.75
CA ASN A 197 -8.92 -3.28 13.51
C ASN A 197 -8.30 -2.48 12.35
N TYR A 198 -8.40 -1.13 12.37
CA TYR A 198 -7.66 -0.27 11.43
C TYR A 198 -6.15 -0.49 11.46
N LEU A 199 -5.62 -0.97 12.58
CA LEU A 199 -4.21 -1.27 12.72
C LEU A 199 -3.93 -2.78 12.67
N PHE A 200 -4.70 -3.58 13.41
CA PHE A 200 -4.48 -5.02 13.55
C PHE A 200 -4.59 -5.77 12.23
N GLY A 201 -5.60 -5.48 11.43
CA GLY A 201 -5.81 -6.12 10.13
C GLY A 201 -4.64 -5.88 9.17
N TRP A 202 -4.21 -4.63 9.04
CA TRP A 202 -3.10 -4.30 8.14
C TRP A 202 -1.75 -4.78 8.67
N LEU A 203 -1.53 -4.77 9.99
CA LEU A 203 -0.34 -5.38 10.59
C LEU A 203 -0.31 -6.90 10.38
N ALA A 204 -1.44 -7.60 10.49
CA ALA A 204 -1.51 -9.05 10.24
C ALA A 204 -1.03 -9.39 8.83
N VAL A 205 -1.57 -8.72 7.82
CA VAL A 205 -1.17 -8.94 6.43
C VAL A 205 0.29 -8.52 6.18
N HIS A 206 0.72 -7.42 6.77
CA HIS A 206 2.11 -6.96 6.66
C HIS A 206 3.11 -7.95 7.29
N GLN A 207 2.74 -8.61 8.39
CA GLN A 207 3.53 -9.66 9.03
C GLN A 207 3.71 -10.90 8.11
N LEU A 208 2.70 -11.25 7.33
CA LEU A 208 2.82 -12.32 6.32
C LEU A 208 3.88 -11.95 5.26
N GLY A 209 4.05 -10.66 4.96
CA GLY A 209 5.14 -10.16 4.12
C GLY A 209 6.53 -10.41 4.72
N PHE A 210 6.70 -10.28 6.05
CA PHE A 210 7.95 -10.64 6.73
C PHE A 210 8.23 -12.14 6.62
N ALA A 211 7.20 -12.96 6.86
CA ALA A 211 7.31 -14.40 6.77
C ALA A 211 7.64 -14.86 5.34
N TRP A 212 7.10 -14.20 4.33
CA TRP A 212 7.48 -14.44 2.94
C TRP A 212 8.95 -14.09 2.67
N TYR A 213 9.43 -12.94 3.14
CA TYR A 213 10.83 -12.54 3.00
C TYR A 213 11.78 -13.57 3.65
N ASP A 214 11.48 -14.02 4.88
CA ASP A 214 12.32 -15.00 5.58
C ASP A 214 12.32 -16.36 4.87
N ALA A 215 11.18 -16.81 4.34
CA ALA A 215 11.07 -18.03 3.54
C ALA A 215 11.87 -17.96 2.23
N ALA A 216 11.74 -16.83 1.49
CA ALA A 216 12.47 -16.63 0.23
C ALA A 216 13.98 -16.61 0.46
N ARG A 217 14.42 -15.99 1.56
CA ARG A 217 15.83 -15.94 1.94
C ARG A 217 16.39 -17.30 2.38
N ALA A 218 15.60 -18.09 3.10
CA ALA A 218 15.98 -19.45 3.48
C ALA A 218 16.16 -20.34 2.24
N ALA A 219 15.26 -20.24 1.26
CA ALA A 219 15.38 -20.96 0.00
C ALA A 219 16.65 -20.60 -0.78
N THR A 220 17.00 -19.30 -0.87
CA THR A 220 18.22 -18.85 -1.55
C THR A 220 19.51 -19.36 -0.85
N ARG A 221 19.49 -19.46 0.47
CA ARG A 221 20.65 -19.97 1.21
C ARG A 221 20.84 -21.47 0.99
N ARG A 222 19.78 -22.26 0.94
CA ARG A 222 19.84 -23.70 0.67
C ARG A 222 20.43 -23.97 -0.71
N THR A 223 19.87 -23.34 -1.75
CA THR A 223 20.41 -23.48 -3.12
C THR A 223 21.88 -23.06 -3.25
N GLY A 224 22.33 -22.08 -2.48
CA GLY A 224 23.74 -21.66 -2.45
C GLY A 224 24.63 -22.67 -1.72
N ALA A 225 24.15 -23.27 -0.61
CA ALA A 225 24.88 -24.31 0.13
C ALA A 225 24.95 -25.59 -0.70
N ASP A 226 23.82 -26.05 -1.28
CA ASP A 226 23.77 -27.23 -2.13
C ASP A 226 24.69 -27.10 -3.36
N ALA A 227 24.80 -25.90 -3.95
CA ALA A 227 25.71 -25.62 -5.07
C ALA A 227 27.20 -25.62 -4.65
N ALA A 228 27.52 -25.15 -3.45
CA ALA A 228 28.87 -25.18 -2.92
C ALA A 228 29.31 -26.62 -2.62
N GLU A 229 28.46 -27.40 -1.96
CA GLU A 229 28.68 -28.81 -1.66
C GLU A 229 28.86 -29.66 -2.93
N ALA A 230 28.03 -29.40 -3.96
CA ALA A 230 28.17 -30.07 -5.25
C ALA A 230 29.47 -29.69 -5.99
N ALA A 231 29.92 -28.44 -5.85
CA ALA A 231 31.19 -27.99 -6.42
C ALA A 231 32.39 -28.65 -5.71
N GLU A 232 32.35 -28.80 -4.39
CA GLU A 232 33.37 -29.52 -3.61
C GLU A 232 33.38 -31.02 -3.93
N ALA A 233 32.21 -31.63 -4.20
CA ALA A 233 32.10 -33.03 -4.58
C ALA A 233 32.45 -33.32 -6.05
N GLY A 234 32.82 -32.34 -6.85
CA GLY A 234 33.13 -32.50 -8.29
C GLY A 234 31.92 -32.95 -9.15
N ALA A 235 30.68 -32.79 -8.64
CA ALA A 235 29.46 -33.23 -9.30
C ALA A 235 29.08 -32.29 -10.46
N THR A 236 28.51 -32.89 -11.54
CA THR A 236 27.99 -32.10 -12.67
C THR A 236 26.78 -31.27 -12.24
N PRO A 237 26.51 -30.10 -12.88
CA PRO A 237 25.41 -29.21 -12.50
C PRO A 237 24.02 -29.88 -12.49
N ASP A 238 23.81 -30.92 -13.27
CA ASP A 238 22.52 -31.64 -13.32
C ASP A 238 22.37 -32.67 -12.22
N ALA A 239 23.44 -33.33 -11.76
CA ALA A 239 23.44 -34.19 -10.58
C ALA A 239 23.19 -33.39 -9.29
N ALA A 240 23.77 -32.18 -9.20
CA ALA A 240 23.52 -31.25 -8.11
C ALA A 240 22.04 -30.80 -8.03
N ARG A 241 21.38 -30.59 -9.16
CA ARG A 241 19.92 -30.25 -9.21
C ARG A 241 19.03 -31.42 -8.79
N ALA A 242 19.39 -32.64 -9.13
CA ALA A 242 18.66 -33.85 -8.76
C ALA A 242 18.79 -34.14 -7.25
N GLY A 243 19.99 -33.99 -6.67
CA GLY A 243 20.24 -34.09 -5.22
C GLY A 243 19.50 -33.03 -4.39
N ALA A 244 19.47 -31.79 -4.84
CA ALA A 244 18.74 -30.70 -4.20
C ALA A 244 17.20 -30.92 -4.20
N ALA A 245 16.66 -31.63 -5.21
CA ALA A 245 15.24 -32.01 -5.24
C ALA A 245 14.90 -33.11 -4.23
N ALA A 246 15.84 -34.02 -3.95
CA ALA A 246 15.67 -35.12 -3.00
C ALA A 246 15.85 -34.68 -1.53
N SER A 247 16.73 -33.72 -1.25
CA SER A 247 17.04 -33.23 0.11
C SER A 247 15.97 -32.34 0.73
N THR A 248 14.88 -32.00 0.02
CA THR A 248 13.78 -31.16 0.52
C THR A 248 12.97 -31.78 1.67
N THR A 249 13.24 -33.01 2.08
CA THR A 249 12.50 -33.74 3.14
C THR A 249 13.19 -33.78 4.52
N ALA A 250 14.46 -33.41 4.64
CA ALA A 250 15.24 -33.55 5.88
C ALA A 250 15.74 -32.21 6.41
N GLY A 251 14.95 -31.55 7.23
CA GLY A 251 15.38 -30.35 7.96
C GLY A 251 14.34 -29.91 8.98
N ALA A 252 14.36 -30.49 10.18
CA ALA A 252 13.47 -30.13 11.29
C ALA A 252 13.82 -28.78 11.90
N GLY A 253 13.41 -27.69 11.22
CA GLY A 253 13.30 -26.38 11.85
C GLY A 253 12.05 -26.27 12.73
N PRO A 254 11.86 -25.17 13.51
CA PRO A 254 10.69 -24.98 14.37
C PRO A 254 9.39 -25.28 13.62
N ARG A 255 8.62 -26.22 14.14
CA ARG A 255 7.31 -26.63 13.60
C ARG A 255 6.20 -25.78 14.23
N GLY A 256 5.05 -25.62 13.50
CA GLY A 256 3.88 -24.91 14.01
C GLY A 256 3.96 -23.38 13.92
N LEU A 257 3.25 -22.70 14.82
CA LEU A 257 3.05 -21.24 14.81
C LEU A 257 4.33 -20.42 15.04
N PHE A 258 5.37 -20.98 15.67
CA PHE A 258 6.64 -20.28 15.88
C PHE A 258 7.57 -20.30 14.66
N ARG A 259 7.16 -20.93 13.58
CA ARG A 259 7.86 -20.90 12.31
C ARG A 259 7.94 -19.45 11.76
N ARG A 260 9.12 -19.01 11.33
CA ARG A 260 9.32 -17.64 10.78
C ARG A 260 8.96 -17.51 9.31
N GLY A 261 9.11 -18.57 8.52
CA GLY A 261 8.88 -18.52 7.08
C GLY A 261 7.53 -19.10 6.67
N LEU A 262 6.89 -18.48 5.67
CA LEU A 262 5.71 -19.03 5.01
C LEU A 262 6.04 -20.35 4.29
N PRO A 263 5.14 -21.32 4.27
CA PRO A 263 5.27 -22.48 3.39
C PRO A 263 5.04 -22.05 1.94
N LEU A 264 6.12 -22.01 1.13
CA LEU A 264 6.06 -21.56 -0.28
C LEU A 264 5.69 -22.69 -1.26
N SER A 265 5.06 -23.78 -0.79
CA SER A 265 4.64 -24.92 -1.61
C SER A 265 3.31 -24.63 -2.33
N GLY A 266 3.09 -25.29 -3.46
CA GLY A 266 1.80 -25.22 -4.17
C GLY A 266 0.63 -25.73 -3.33
N ARG A 267 0.85 -26.79 -2.50
CA ARG A 267 -0.17 -27.30 -1.57
C ARG A 267 -0.60 -26.25 -0.55
N ALA A 268 0.35 -25.53 0.04
CA ALA A 268 0.04 -24.44 0.96
C ALA A 268 -0.71 -23.30 0.26
N GLY A 269 -0.33 -22.99 -0.98
CA GLY A 269 -1.05 -22.02 -1.81
C GLY A 269 -2.49 -22.45 -2.08
N ALA A 270 -2.72 -23.71 -2.44
CA ALA A 270 -4.06 -24.26 -2.67
C ALA A 270 -4.92 -24.28 -1.40
N LEU A 271 -4.35 -24.66 -0.27
CA LEU A 271 -5.05 -24.65 1.03
C LEU A 271 -5.45 -23.24 1.47
N LEU A 272 -4.56 -22.23 1.29
CA LEU A 272 -4.87 -20.84 1.61
C LEU A 272 -5.92 -20.27 0.64
N LEU A 273 -5.84 -20.59 -0.65
CA LEU A 273 -6.82 -20.16 -1.64
C LEU A 273 -8.19 -20.76 -1.34
N GLY A 274 -8.28 -22.10 -1.22
CA GLY A 274 -9.55 -22.81 -0.99
C GLY A 274 -10.12 -22.50 0.40
N GLY A 275 -9.32 -22.63 1.46
CA GLY A 275 -9.75 -22.35 2.83
C GLY A 275 -10.15 -20.89 3.04
N GLY A 276 -9.40 -19.94 2.47
CA GLY A 276 -9.74 -18.52 2.51
C GLY A 276 -11.03 -18.22 1.77
N LEU A 277 -11.23 -18.82 0.58
CA LEU A 277 -12.46 -18.63 -0.20
C LEU A 277 -13.69 -19.22 0.51
N VAL A 278 -13.57 -20.44 1.05
CA VAL A 278 -14.64 -21.09 1.84
C VAL A 278 -14.96 -20.23 3.07
N ALA A 279 -13.95 -19.76 3.80
CA ALA A 279 -14.17 -18.88 4.95
C ALA A 279 -14.87 -17.57 4.54
N LEU A 280 -14.45 -16.94 3.44
CA LEU A 280 -15.06 -15.72 2.92
C LEU A 280 -16.55 -15.94 2.58
N VAL A 281 -16.86 -17.02 1.85
CA VAL A 281 -18.23 -17.38 1.49
C VAL A 281 -19.08 -17.64 2.75
N LEU A 282 -18.57 -18.44 3.70
CA LEU A 282 -19.30 -18.70 4.96
C LEU A 282 -19.54 -17.42 5.76
N LEU A 283 -18.56 -16.54 5.85
CA LEU A 283 -18.68 -15.29 6.60
C LEU A 283 -19.67 -14.30 5.95
N THR A 284 -19.79 -14.29 4.60
CA THR A 284 -20.66 -13.35 3.88
C THR A 284 -22.02 -13.92 3.50
N ALA A 285 -22.15 -15.25 3.29
CA ALA A 285 -23.41 -15.87 2.91
C ALA A 285 -24.24 -16.36 4.11
N VAL A 286 -23.58 -16.79 5.19
CA VAL A 286 -24.20 -17.34 6.41
C VAL A 286 -23.91 -16.46 7.63
N GLY A 287 -22.72 -15.89 7.68
CA GLY A 287 -22.28 -15.02 8.77
C GLY A 287 -22.83 -13.60 8.67
N PRO A 288 -22.43 -12.73 9.61
CA PRO A 288 -22.98 -11.37 9.73
C PRO A 288 -22.34 -10.34 8.80
N TYR A 289 -21.46 -10.73 7.88
CA TYR A 289 -20.70 -9.80 7.05
C TYR A 289 -21.40 -9.48 5.74
N PRO A 290 -21.43 -8.19 5.30
CA PRO A 290 -22.00 -7.82 4.01
C PRO A 290 -21.33 -8.54 2.83
N VAL A 291 -22.14 -8.82 1.78
CA VAL A 291 -21.62 -9.40 0.53
C VAL A 291 -20.70 -8.43 -0.20
N ALA A 292 -20.94 -7.13 -0.09
CA ALA A 292 -20.01 -6.12 -0.63
C ALA A 292 -18.82 -5.93 0.31
N MET A 293 -17.65 -5.76 -0.28
CA MET A 293 -16.44 -5.39 0.47
C MET A 293 -16.46 -3.93 0.93
N LEU A 294 -17.11 -3.05 0.15
CA LEU A 294 -17.28 -1.64 0.43
C LEU A 294 -18.52 -1.38 1.30
N HIS A 295 -18.53 -0.23 1.96
CA HIS A 295 -19.63 0.20 2.82
C HIS A 295 -20.99 0.17 2.10
N ILE A 296 -21.96 -0.44 2.74
CA ILE A 296 -23.38 -0.40 2.34
C ILE A 296 -24.16 0.32 3.44
N PRO A 297 -24.89 1.39 3.13
CA PRO A 297 -25.76 2.06 4.11
C PRO A 297 -26.74 1.09 4.75
N GLY A 298 -26.86 1.12 6.10
CA GLY A 298 -27.77 0.25 6.87
C GLY A 298 -27.16 -1.05 7.37
N GLU A 299 -26.01 -1.47 6.89
CA GLU A 299 -25.31 -2.65 7.41
C GLU A 299 -24.57 -2.34 8.73
N ARG A 300 -24.60 -3.30 9.67
CA ARG A 300 -23.93 -3.17 10.97
C ARG A 300 -22.40 -3.26 10.86
N LEU A 301 -21.90 -4.05 9.91
CA LEU A 301 -20.50 -4.27 9.68
C LEU A 301 -20.07 -3.64 8.36
N ASP A 302 -18.87 -3.07 8.36
CA ASP A 302 -18.12 -2.70 7.17
C ASP A 302 -16.92 -3.65 7.05
N ASN A 303 -16.65 -4.14 5.84
CA ASN A 303 -15.56 -5.08 5.62
C ASN A 303 -14.21 -4.38 5.45
N ALA A 304 -14.21 -3.13 5.00
CA ALA A 304 -12.99 -2.39 4.65
C ALA A 304 -12.54 -1.40 5.74
N ALA A 305 -13.49 -0.80 6.45
CA ALA A 305 -13.24 0.32 7.34
C ALA A 305 -14.10 0.26 8.62
N PRO A 306 -13.61 -0.36 9.68
CA PRO A 306 -12.30 -1.01 9.83
C PRO A 306 -12.23 -2.41 9.18
N PRO A 307 -11.00 -2.90 8.88
CA PRO A 307 -10.79 -4.25 8.34
C PRO A 307 -11.46 -5.33 9.17
N SER A 308 -12.28 -6.16 8.51
CA SER A 308 -13.05 -7.24 9.13
C SER A 308 -12.35 -8.60 9.03
N LEU A 309 -12.87 -9.60 9.75
CA LEU A 309 -12.44 -11.00 9.61
C LEU A 309 -12.70 -11.53 8.18
N ALA A 310 -13.78 -11.10 7.52
CA ALA A 310 -14.03 -11.43 6.12
C ALA A 310 -12.93 -10.89 5.19
N LEU A 311 -12.41 -9.69 5.46
CA LEU A 311 -11.25 -9.16 4.74
C LEU A 311 -9.98 -9.98 5.00
N MET A 312 -9.80 -10.54 6.20
CA MET A 312 -8.68 -11.45 6.49
C MET A 312 -8.80 -12.78 5.72
N ALA A 313 -10.01 -13.32 5.55
CA ALA A 313 -10.29 -14.47 4.70
C ALA A 313 -9.96 -14.17 3.22
N ALA A 314 -10.37 -13.02 2.71
CA ALA A 314 -9.98 -12.56 1.37
C ALA A 314 -8.47 -12.39 1.22
N ALA A 315 -7.77 -11.86 2.23
CA ALA A 315 -6.31 -11.75 2.24
C ALA A 315 -5.63 -13.13 2.19
N ALA A 316 -6.16 -14.13 2.88
CA ALA A 316 -5.67 -15.51 2.82
C ALA A 316 -5.89 -16.11 1.42
N THR A 317 -7.05 -15.88 0.81
CA THR A 317 -7.38 -16.28 -0.59
C THR A 317 -6.36 -15.66 -1.56
N GLN A 318 -6.12 -14.36 -1.46
CA GLN A 318 -5.17 -13.64 -2.31
C GLN A 318 -3.74 -14.15 -2.09
N LEU A 319 -3.32 -14.39 -0.86
CA LEU A 319 -2.01 -14.98 -0.55
C LEU A 319 -1.87 -16.36 -1.19
N GLY A 320 -2.90 -17.20 -1.12
CA GLY A 320 -2.94 -18.49 -1.78
C GLY A 320 -2.72 -18.39 -3.28
N LEU A 321 -3.45 -17.50 -3.95
CA LEU A 321 -3.30 -17.22 -5.38
C LEU A 321 -1.89 -16.69 -5.72
N ILE A 322 -1.35 -15.78 -4.91
CA ILE A 322 0.00 -15.24 -5.05
C ILE A 322 1.04 -16.36 -4.98
N LEU A 323 0.91 -17.30 -4.05
CA LEU A 323 1.85 -18.41 -3.92
C LEU A 323 1.78 -19.36 -5.12
N LEU A 324 0.58 -19.65 -5.64
CA LEU A 324 0.38 -20.50 -6.82
C LEU A 324 0.96 -19.86 -8.09
N LEU A 325 0.73 -18.57 -8.29
CA LEU A 325 1.17 -17.83 -9.48
C LEU A 325 2.65 -17.42 -9.44
N ARG A 326 3.35 -17.58 -8.31
CA ARG A 326 4.74 -17.13 -8.14
C ARG A 326 5.69 -17.71 -9.19
N ARG A 327 5.61 -19.02 -9.45
CA ARG A 327 6.51 -19.70 -10.41
C ARG A 327 6.25 -19.28 -11.86
N PRO A 328 5.00 -19.33 -12.40
CA PRO A 328 4.74 -18.92 -13.77
C PRO A 328 5.00 -17.43 -14.00
N ALA A 329 4.65 -16.55 -13.07
CA ALA A 329 4.94 -15.12 -13.15
C ALA A 329 6.47 -14.87 -13.15
N GLY A 330 7.22 -15.56 -12.29
CA GLY A 330 8.68 -15.47 -12.27
C GLY A 330 9.32 -15.84 -13.61
N ARG A 331 8.82 -16.88 -14.30
CA ARG A 331 9.28 -17.23 -15.64
C ARG A 331 9.01 -16.13 -16.68
N ARG A 332 7.79 -15.54 -16.67
CA ARG A 332 7.43 -14.44 -17.58
C ARG A 332 8.28 -13.18 -17.34
N LEU A 333 8.59 -12.88 -16.08
CA LEU A 333 9.39 -11.70 -15.69
C LEU A 333 10.89 -11.83 -16.03
N ARG A 334 11.35 -12.98 -16.53
CA ARG A 334 12.69 -13.12 -17.13
C ARG A 334 12.77 -12.43 -18.49
N ARG A 335 11.65 -12.29 -19.20
CA ARG A 335 11.56 -11.56 -20.47
C ARG A 335 11.72 -10.05 -20.21
N SER A 336 12.46 -9.37 -21.10
CA SER A 336 12.82 -7.95 -20.92
C SER A 336 11.61 -7.00 -21.00
N GLY A 337 10.66 -7.25 -21.92
CA GLY A 337 9.47 -6.42 -22.13
C GLY A 337 8.59 -6.31 -20.87
N PRO A 338 8.02 -7.42 -20.36
CA PRO A 338 7.21 -7.42 -19.14
C PRO A 338 7.93 -6.81 -17.96
N TRP A 339 9.24 -7.09 -17.80
CA TRP A 339 10.02 -6.53 -16.70
C TRP A 339 10.20 -5.01 -16.82
N GLN A 340 10.42 -4.48 -18.03
CA GLN A 340 10.50 -3.04 -18.25
C GLN A 340 9.18 -2.33 -17.91
N ALA A 341 8.02 -2.90 -18.29
CA ALA A 341 6.71 -2.37 -17.94
C ALA A 341 6.53 -2.30 -16.41
N VAL A 342 6.87 -3.37 -15.68
CA VAL A 342 6.82 -3.41 -14.21
C VAL A 342 7.73 -2.33 -13.61
N LEU A 343 8.94 -2.15 -14.13
CA LEU A 343 9.86 -1.11 -13.65
C LEU A 343 9.33 0.30 -13.92
N ALA A 344 8.70 0.53 -15.07
CA ALA A 344 8.11 1.83 -15.42
C ALA A 344 7.00 2.23 -14.43
N VAL A 345 6.05 1.34 -14.17
CA VAL A 345 4.96 1.58 -13.20
C VAL A 345 5.53 1.80 -11.79
N ASN A 346 6.46 0.95 -11.34
CA ASN A 346 7.05 1.09 -10.01
C ASN A 346 7.93 2.34 -9.82
N ALA A 347 8.39 2.96 -10.90
CA ALA A 347 9.16 4.20 -10.83
C ALA A 347 8.31 5.41 -10.38
N VAL A 348 7.00 5.35 -10.61
CA VAL A 348 6.03 6.43 -10.34
C VAL A 348 4.79 5.92 -9.58
N VAL A 349 4.92 4.80 -8.87
CA VAL A 349 3.81 4.09 -8.22
C VAL A 349 3.04 4.96 -7.24
N LEU A 350 3.72 5.77 -6.46
CA LEU A 350 3.09 6.65 -5.48
C LEU A 350 2.48 7.88 -6.17
N THR A 351 3.09 8.40 -7.23
CA THR A 351 2.51 9.46 -8.04
C THR A 351 1.20 9.02 -8.68
N LEU A 352 1.16 7.83 -9.31
CA LEU A 352 -0.07 7.23 -9.83
C LEU A 352 -1.15 7.16 -8.74
N PHE A 353 -0.78 6.63 -7.57
CA PHE A 353 -1.68 6.49 -6.44
C PHE A 353 -2.24 7.83 -5.94
N LEU A 354 -1.39 8.84 -5.78
CA LEU A 354 -1.80 10.11 -5.19
C LEU A 354 -2.65 10.97 -6.14
N TRP A 355 -2.40 10.90 -7.46
CA TRP A 355 -2.98 11.83 -8.42
C TRP A 355 -4.18 11.30 -9.21
N HIS A 356 -4.55 10.00 -9.10
CA HIS A 356 -5.61 9.43 -9.94
C HIS A 356 -7.00 10.02 -9.69
N LEU A 357 -7.36 10.38 -8.45
CA LEU A 357 -8.63 11.06 -8.18
C LEU A 357 -8.56 12.56 -8.50
N THR A 358 -7.39 13.19 -8.36
CA THR A 358 -7.19 14.57 -8.88
C THR A 358 -7.37 14.60 -10.39
N ALA A 359 -6.94 13.56 -11.13
CA ALA A 359 -7.21 13.45 -12.56
C ALA A 359 -8.71 13.43 -12.86
N ALA A 360 -9.51 12.72 -12.05
CA ALA A 360 -10.97 12.70 -12.19
C ALA A 360 -11.58 14.08 -11.91
N VAL A 361 -11.16 14.76 -10.84
CA VAL A 361 -11.60 16.13 -10.51
C VAL A 361 -11.30 17.09 -11.67
N LEU A 362 -10.09 17.05 -12.22
CA LEU A 362 -9.69 17.93 -13.32
C LEU A 362 -10.48 17.64 -14.60
N LEU A 363 -10.70 16.36 -14.92
CA LEU A 363 -11.47 15.99 -16.12
C LEU A 363 -12.94 16.41 -15.99
N VAL A 364 -13.57 16.13 -14.83
CA VAL A 364 -14.96 16.52 -14.55
C VAL A 364 -15.11 18.05 -14.63
N GLY A 365 -14.24 18.78 -13.94
CA GLY A 365 -14.27 20.25 -13.97
C GLY A 365 -14.05 20.85 -15.36
N LEU A 366 -13.19 20.23 -16.19
CA LEU A 366 -12.97 20.67 -17.57
C LEU A 366 -14.21 20.43 -18.44
N LEU A 367 -14.79 19.22 -18.38
CA LEU A 367 -15.96 18.87 -19.20
C LEU A 367 -17.20 19.66 -18.79
N ASP A 368 -17.37 19.92 -17.49
CA ASP A 368 -18.43 20.78 -16.96
C ASP A 368 -18.29 22.23 -17.42
N ALA A 369 -17.09 22.80 -17.30
CA ALA A 369 -16.82 24.16 -17.78
C ALA A 369 -17.03 24.33 -19.29
N LEU A 370 -16.89 23.26 -20.08
CA LEU A 370 -17.19 23.22 -21.51
C LEU A 370 -18.66 22.93 -21.82
N GLY A 371 -19.48 22.60 -20.81
CA GLY A 371 -20.89 22.24 -20.99
C GLY A 371 -21.12 20.89 -21.68
N VAL A 372 -20.09 19.99 -21.68
CA VAL A 372 -20.14 18.69 -22.37
C VAL A 372 -19.95 17.50 -21.43
N LEU A 373 -20.19 17.66 -20.13
CA LEU A 373 -20.04 16.60 -19.16
C LEU A 373 -21.16 15.53 -19.34
N PRO A 374 -20.84 14.30 -19.76
CA PRO A 374 -21.84 13.25 -19.93
C PRO A 374 -22.27 12.67 -18.58
N THR A 375 -23.56 12.56 -18.36
CA THR A 375 -24.14 12.01 -17.12
C THR A 375 -25.21 10.92 -17.44
N PRO A 376 -24.86 9.87 -18.18
CA PRO A 376 -25.80 8.80 -18.49
C PRO A 376 -26.19 8.03 -17.22
N PRO A 377 -27.44 7.55 -17.09
CA PRO A 377 -27.89 6.74 -15.97
C PRO A 377 -27.01 5.48 -15.80
N VAL A 378 -26.61 5.18 -14.56
CA VAL A 378 -25.77 4.02 -14.24
C VAL A 378 -26.43 2.72 -14.73
N GLY A 379 -25.65 1.87 -15.37
CA GLY A 379 -26.11 0.58 -15.91
C GLY A 379 -26.79 0.66 -17.29
N SER A 380 -27.08 1.86 -17.83
CA SER A 380 -27.60 2.03 -19.19
C SER A 380 -26.57 1.66 -20.25
N ALA A 381 -27.03 1.35 -21.48
CA ALA A 381 -26.14 1.10 -22.62
C ALA A 381 -25.21 2.27 -22.90
N ALA A 382 -25.70 3.51 -22.78
CA ALA A 382 -24.92 4.73 -22.91
C ALA A 382 -23.83 4.83 -21.83
N TRP A 383 -24.14 4.46 -20.58
CA TRP A 383 -23.16 4.43 -19.49
C TRP A 383 -22.01 3.44 -19.75
N TRP A 384 -22.35 2.24 -20.25
CA TRP A 384 -21.32 1.24 -20.58
C TRP A 384 -20.50 1.66 -21.80
N ALA A 385 -21.13 2.20 -22.83
CA ALA A 385 -20.41 2.72 -24.01
C ALA A 385 -19.43 3.84 -23.66
N TRP A 386 -19.82 4.70 -22.69
CA TRP A 386 -18.98 5.80 -22.23
C TRP A 386 -17.79 5.37 -21.36
N ARG A 387 -17.81 4.16 -20.76
CA ARG A 387 -16.72 3.70 -19.87
C ARG A 387 -15.34 3.71 -20.53
N VAL A 388 -15.22 3.26 -21.77
CA VAL A 388 -13.92 3.20 -22.46
C VAL A 388 -13.39 4.61 -22.77
N PRO A 389 -14.13 5.52 -23.43
CA PRO A 389 -13.71 6.92 -23.61
C PRO A 389 -13.35 7.60 -22.28
N TRP A 390 -14.14 7.39 -21.22
CA TRP A 390 -13.92 7.94 -19.90
C TRP A 390 -12.58 7.50 -19.30
N LEU A 391 -12.30 6.21 -19.29
CA LEU A 391 -11.04 5.66 -18.78
C LEU A 391 -9.84 6.14 -19.59
N LEU A 392 -9.97 6.27 -20.91
CA LEU A 392 -8.89 6.79 -21.76
C LEU A 392 -8.62 8.28 -21.49
N ALA A 393 -9.65 9.09 -21.33
CA ALA A 393 -9.51 10.50 -20.98
C ALA A 393 -8.86 10.68 -19.61
N LEU A 394 -9.29 9.93 -18.59
CA LEU A 394 -8.67 9.91 -17.26
C LEU A 394 -7.20 9.47 -17.32
N ALA A 395 -6.89 8.45 -18.14
CA ALA A 395 -5.52 7.99 -18.32
C ALA A 395 -4.64 9.06 -18.98
N ALA A 396 -5.18 9.83 -19.94
CA ALA A 396 -4.47 10.94 -20.57
C ALA A 396 -4.16 12.05 -19.55
N VAL A 397 -5.15 12.48 -18.75
CA VAL A 397 -4.96 13.49 -17.71
C VAL A 397 -3.94 13.00 -16.67
N LEU A 398 -4.08 11.74 -16.20
CA LEU A 398 -3.13 11.16 -15.25
C LEU A 398 -1.72 11.07 -15.83
N ALA A 399 -1.57 10.75 -17.12
CA ALA A 399 -0.25 10.70 -17.78
C ALA A 399 0.44 12.06 -17.75
N VAL A 400 -0.31 13.15 -17.97
CA VAL A 400 0.21 14.54 -17.83
C VAL A 400 0.66 14.80 -16.39
N LEU A 401 -0.18 14.48 -15.40
CA LEU A 401 0.17 14.66 -13.99
C LEU A 401 1.41 13.83 -13.59
N VAL A 402 1.54 12.60 -14.10
CA VAL A 402 2.73 11.77 -13.88
C VAL A 402 3.96 12.35 -14.58
N ALA A 403 3.83 12.92 -15.75
CA ALA A 403 4.95 13.57 -16.42
C ALA A 403 5.47 14.78 -15.63
N VAL A 404 4.57 15.56 -15.03
CA VAL A 404 4.90 16.75 -14.21
C VAL A 404 5.45 16.36 -12.84
N PHE A 405 4.75 15.47 -12.12
CA PHE A 405 5.04 15.18 -10.70
C PHE A 405 5.86 13.90 -10.46
N GLY A 406 5.92 12.97 -11.41
CA GLY A 406 6.72 11.74 -11.30
C GLY A 406 8.22 11.97 -11.02
N PRO A 407 8.87 12.99 -11.59
CA PRO A 407 10.26 13.31 -11.26
C PRO A 407 10.49 13.63 -9.76
N VAL A 408 9.48 14.08 -9.04
CA VAL A 408 9.55 14.34 -7.59
C VAL A 408 9.78 13.03 -6.83
N GLU A 409 9.09 11.96 -7.22
CA GLU A 409 9.27 10.61 -6.64
C GLU A 409 10.61 10.00 -7.05
N ALA A 410 10.98 10.09 -8.32
CA ALA A 410 12.17 9.45 -8.88
C ALA A 410 13.50 10.04 -8.37
N ARG A 411 13.54 11.32 -7.98
CA ARG A 411 14.75 12.04 -7.54
C ARG A 411 15.13 11.83 -6.07
N THR A 412 14.80 10.71 -5.43
CA THR A 412 15.19 10.43 -4.04
C THR A 412 16.71 10.19 -3.95
N ARG A 413 17.49 11.24 -3.60
CA ARG A 413 18.93 11.12 -3.31
C ARG A 413 19.15 10.27 -2.05
N ARG A 414 20.15 9.38 -2.09
CA ARG A 414 20.64 8.70 -0.88
C ARG A 414 21.20 9.74 0.10
N PRO A 415 20.82 9.69 1.39
CA PRO A 415 21.43 10.56 2.39
C PRO A 415 22.92 10.21 2.53
N PRO A 416 23.78 11.19 2.87
CA PRO A 416 25.18 10.92 3.19
C PRO A 416 25.25 9.95 4.37
N ALA A 417 26.26 9.08 4.36
CA ALA A 417 26.55 8.18 5.46
C ALA A 417 26.82 9.01 6.72
N THR A 418 26.00 8.86 7.74
CA THR A 418 26.24 9.49 9.04
C THR A 418 27.22 8.62 9.80
N GLY A 419 28.38 9.17 10.21
CA GLY A 419 29.35 8.51 11.06
C GLY A 419 28.77 8.04 12.40
N PRO A 420 29.52 7.28 13.20
CA PRO A 420 29.09 6.77 14.49
C PRO A 420 28.69 7.92 15.43
N ALA A 421 27.43 7.91 15.87
CA ALA A 421 26.89 8.90 16.79
C ALA A 421 26.84 8.30 18.21
N GLY A 422 27.20 9.07 19.25
CA GLY A 422 27.05 8.67 20.64
C GLY A 422 25.62 8.29 21.02
N THR A 423 25.47 7.51 22.10
CA THR A 423 24.20 6.92 22.53
C THR A 423 23.08 7.95 22.77
N GLY A 424 23.37 9.09 23.42
CA GLY A 424 22.41 10.16 23.65
C GLY A 424 21.87 10.76 22.34
N ARG A 425 22.77 11.01 21.38
CA ARG A 425 22.40 11.52 20.05
C ARG A 425 21.56 10.53 19.25
N ARG A 426 21.78 9.22 19.44
CA ARG A 426 20.94 8.16 18.83
C ARG A 426 19.53 8.15 19.40
N ARG A 427 19.36 8.29 20.74
CA ARG A 427 18.05 8.35 21.39
C ARG A 427 17.26 9.59 20.95
N LEU A 428 17.90 10.77 20.94
CA LEU A 428 17.26 12.01 20.46
C LEU A 428 16.79 11.88 19.01
N ARG A 429 17.63 11.36 18.10
CA ARG A 429 17.22 11.13 16.70
C ARG A 429 16.07 10.14 16.58
N ALA A 430 16.01 9.12 17.42
CA ALA A 430 14.90 8.18 17.43
C ALA A 430 13.60 8.86 17.89
N GLY A 431 13.62 9.61 18.97
CA GLY A 431 12.47 10.39 19.47
C GLY A 431 11.96 11.38 18.42
N LEU A 432 12.86 12.17 17.81
CA LEU A 432 12.50 13.11 16.75
C LEU A 432 11.95 12.42 15.48
N ALA A 433 12.43 11.23 15.14
CA ALA A 433 11.88 10.47 14.02
C ALA A 433 10.45 9.99 14.34
N VAL A 434 10.21 9.51 15.56
CA VAL A 434 8.85 9.13 16.02
C VAL A 434 7.93 10.34 16.02
N ALA A 435 8.36 11.48 16.57
CA ALA A 435 7.58 12.72 16.56
C ALA A 435 7.25 13.20 15.13
N GLY A 436 8.21 13.09 14.19
CA GLY A 436 7.98 13.41 12.79
C GLY A 436 6.95 12.49 12.13
N TYR A 437 7.02 11.18 12.39
CA TYR A 437 5.98 10.23 11.91
C TYR A 437 4.62 10.51 12.57
N ALA A 438 4.57 10.80 13.86
CA ALA A 438 3.35 11.16 14.57
C ALA A 438 2.70 12.42 13.97
N GLY A 439 3.48 13.47 13.70
CA GLY A 439 2.97 14.68 13.06
C GLY A 439 2.39 14.43 11.67
N VAL A 440 3.08 13.65 10.83
CA VAL A 440 2.56 13.23 9.52
C VAL A 440 1.27 12.42 9.66
N LEU A 441 1.24 11.45 10.58
CA LEU A 441 0.09 10.58 10.83
C LEU A 441 -1.11 11.38 11.33
N VAL A 442 -0.92 12.24 12.33
CA VAL A 442 -1.98 13.11 12.87
C VAL A 442 -2.53 14.04 11.80
N GLY A 443 -1.67 14.67 10.99
CA GLY A 443 -2.12 15.54 9.90
C GLY A 443 -2.96 14.81 8.87
N LEU A 444 -2.55 13.62 8.43
CA LEU A 444 -3.30 12.79 7.49
C LEU A 444 -4.63 12.31 8.11
N LEU A 445 -4.62 11.91 9.38
CA LEU A 445 -5.80 11.44 10.11
C LEU A 445 -6.83 12.56 10.28
N LEU A 446 -6.42 13.74 10.73
CA LEU A 446 -7.29 14.90 10.86
C LEU A 446 -7.92 15.28 9.52
N ASN A 447 -7.18 15.23 8.41
CA ASN A 447 -7.77 15.46 7.08
C ASN A 447 -8.80 14.39 6.70
N SER A 448 -8.56 13.13 7.05
CA SER A 448 -9.47 12.02 6.71
C SER A 448 -10.75 12.02 7.54
N LEU A 449 -10.69 12.49 8.80
CA LEU A 449 -11.83 12.56 9.71
C LEU A 449 -12.65 13.86 9.58
N ALA A 450 -12.08 14.90 8.99
CA ALA A 450 -12.78 16.18 8.85
C ALA A 450 -13.97 16.09 7.87
N PRO A 451 -15.10 16.73 8.19
CA PRO A 451 -16.27 16.74 7.33
C PRO A 451 -15.96 17.25 5.92
N LYS A 452 -16.56 16.62 4.92
CA LYS A 452 -16.35 17.00 3.50
C LYS A 452 -16.94 18.37 3.14
N THR A 453 -17.90 18.86 3.92
CA THR A 453 -18.63 20.12 3.68
C THR A 453 -18.18 21.25 4.61
N ALA A 454 -17.17 21.04 5.48
CA ALA A 454 -16.65 22.11 6.33
C ALA A 454 -16.06 23.24 5.47
N PRO A 455 -16.30 24.53 5.79
CA PRO A 455 -15.76 25.64 5.03
C PRO A 455 -14.25 25.79 5.29
N GLU A 456 -13.44 25.32 4.36
CA GLU A 456 -11.98 25.34 4.42
C GLU A 456 -11.40 26.12 3.24
N PRO A 457 -10.89 27.36 3.42
CA PRO A 457 -10.41 28.19 2.34
C PRO A 457 -9.27 27.59 1.50
N LEU A 458 -8.45 26.73 2.14
CA LEU A 458 -7.39 25.97 1.47
C LEU A 458 -7.83 24.57 1.06
N GLY A 459 -9.12 24.23 1.20
CA GLY A 459 -9.65 22.90 0.93
C GLY A 459 -9.16 21.81 1.87
N LEU A 460 -8.28 22.14 2.82
CA LEU A 460 -7.70 21.24 3.81
C LEU A 460 -7.85 21.87 5.20
N PRO A 461 -8.22 21.09 6.25
CA PRO A 461 -8.26 21.61 7.61
C PRO A 461 -6.90 22.19 8.01
N ALA A 462 -6.90 23.45 8.47
CA ALA A 462 -5.66 24.13 8.86
C ALA A 462 -4.81 23.34 9.88
N PRO A 463 -5.39 22.76 10.97
CA PRO A 463 -4.63 21.95 11.92
C PRO A 463 -4.05 20.68 11.28
N ALA A 464 -4.75 20.06 10.31
CA ALA A 464 -4.26 18.90 9.58
C ALA A 464 -3.02 19.24 8.74
N LEU A 465 -3.08 20.34 8.00
CA LEU A 465 -1.98 20.81 7.17
C LEU A 465 -0.75 21.20 8.01
N VAL A 466 -0.95 21.93 9.12
CA VAL A 466 0.12 22.34 10.04
C VAL A 466 0.81 21.11 10.66
N ALA A 467 0.04 20.18 11.23
CA ALA A 467 0.58 18.97 11.83
C ALA A 467 1.37 18.13 10.81
N TYR A 468 0.82 17.97 9.61
CA TYR A 468 1.49 17.24 8.53
C TYR A 468 2.82 17.92 8.12
N LEU A 469 2.80 19.23 7.86
CA LEU A 469 3.99 19.96 7.39
C LEU A 469 5.07 20.03 8.48
N ALA A 470 4.70 20.19 9.75
CA ALA A 470 5.63 20.14 10.87
C ALA A 470 6.33 18.76 10.96
N GLY A 471 5.56 17.68 10.92
CA GLY A 471 6.10 16.31 10.88
C GLY A 471 7.00 16.04 9.68
N ALA A 472 6.55 16.43 8.49
CA ALA A 472 7.31 16.30 7.25
C ALA A 472 8.61 17.11 7.26
N GLY A 473 8.55 18.36 7.76
CA GLY A 473 9.70 19.24 7.95
C GLY A 473 10.74 18.64 8.90
N LEU A 474 10.29 18.10 10.04
CA LEU A 474 11.16 17.43 11.01
C LEU A 474 11.88 16.22 10.41
N LEU A 475 11.16 15.36 9.71
CA LEU A 475 11.75 14.19 9.01
C LEU A 475 12.75 14.62 7.93
N ARG A 476 12.48 15.71 7.21
CA ARG A 476 13.39 16.28 6.22
C ARG A 476 14.67 16.83 6.86
N LEU A 477 14.57 17.54 7.99
CA LEU A 477 15.70 18.06 8.75
C LEU A 477 16.59 16.94 9.30
N LEU A 478 15.99 15.88 9.85
CA LEU A 478 16.73 14.69 10.30
C LEU A 478 17.50 14.01 9.15
N ARG A 479 16.92 14.00 7.95
CA ARG A 479 17.52 13.41 6.77
C ARG A 479 18.68 14.24 6.22
N SER A 480 18.60 15.58 6.27
CA SER A 480 19.66 16.48 5.79
C SER A 480 20.92 16.47 6.66
N GLY A 481 20.87 15.84 7.83
CA GLY A 481 21.98 15.80 8.80
C GLY A 481 22.23 17.13 9.50
N ARG A 482 21.37 18.15 9.31
CA ARG A 482 21.51 19.49 9.93
C ARG A 482 21.26 19.44 11.45
N VAL A 483 20.44 18.52 11.92
CA VAL A 483 20.22 18.29 13.36
C VAL A 483 21.44 17.55 13.93
N GLY A 484 22.31 18.28 14.65
CA GLY A 484 23.47 17.71 15.31
C GLY A 484 24.85 18.10 14.75
N ARG A 485 24.94 18.93 13.72
CA ARG A 485 26.19 19.64 13.42
C ARG A 485 26.31 20.83 14.38
N ARG A 486 27.18 20.73 15.40
CA ARG A 486 27.72 21.94 16.04
C ARG A 486 28.45 22.70 14.92
N ARG A 487 28.16 24.00 14.74
CA ARG A 487 29.09 24.88 14.02
C ARG A 487 30.44 24.74 14.72
N PRO A 488 31.56 24.51 14.00
CA PRO A 488 32.84 24.75 14.59
C PRO A 488 32.87 26.24 14.94
N GLY A 489 33.06 26.54 16.23
CA GLY A 489 33.36 27.90 16.70
C GLY A 489 34.75 28.26 16.27
#